data_55985aac7facfdf1c10c0922b3b27e7d
#
_entry.id   55985aac7facfdf1c10c0922b3b27e7d
#
_cell.length_a   1.000
_cell.length_b   1.000
_cell.length_c   1.000
_cell.angle_alpha   90.00
_cell.angle_beta   90.00
_cell.angle_gamma   90.00
#
_symmetry.space_group_name_H-M   'P 1'
#
loop_
_entity.id
_entity.type
_entity.pdbx_description
1 polymer ?
#
loop_
_entity_poly.entity_id
_entity_poly.type
_entity_poly.pdbx_seq_one_letter_code
_entity_poly.pdbx_strand_id
1 'polypeptide(L)'
;MDYLVHLAEVMLRKHPNQINYLAPLTTFLLSLLCGTGHTAYSVLPVIVEVAKEHKIRPSRPLSIAVVASQVAVASSPISAATLALVGVLEPLGVGYLEILAVTIPTTFIGCAVGAVVASRQGKDLIDDPIYQEREAKGLVSHNAAVADTGWRPKRTAI
;
A
#
# COMPACT_ATOMS: atom_id res chain seq x y z
N MET A 1 -1.05 -12.05 10.57
CA MET A 1 -1.23 -10.75 9.89
C MET A 1 -0.29 -9.70 10.45
N ASP A 2 -0.19 -9.57 11.77
CA ASP A 2 0.58 -8.52 12.47
C ASP A 2 2.05 -8.45 12.08
N TYR A 3 2.69 -9.59 11.82
CA TYR A 3 4.09 -9.62 11.42
C TYR A 3 4.35 -8.99 10.04
N LEU A 4 3.49 -9.25 9.06
CA LEU A 4 3.62 -8.68 7.71
C LEU A 4 3.36 -7.18 7.72
N VAL A 5 2.39 -6.72 8.50
CA VAL A 5 2.09 -5.30 8.69
C VAL A 5 3.26 -4.61 9.39
N HIS A 6 3.82 -5.22 10.44
CA HIS A 6 4.99 -4.68 11.13
C HIS A 6 6.23 -4.60 10.21
N LEU A 7 6.45 -5.62 9.38
CA LEU A 7 7.55 -5.61 8.41
C LEU A 7 7.36 -4.47 7.39
N ALA A 8 6.14 -4.27 6.92
CA ALA A 8 5.78 -3.17 6.05
C ALA A 8 6.04 -1.79 6.69
N GLU A 9 5.65 -1.64 7.95
CA GLU A 9 5.89 -0.43 8.74
C GLU A 9 7.38 -0.12 8.87
N VAL A 10 8.20 -1.10 9.27
CA VAL A 10 9.66 -0.95 9.39
C VAL A 10 10.28 -0.55 8.06
N MET A 11 9.82 -1.15 6.96
CA MET A 11 10.34 -0.86 5.63
C MET A 11 9.99 0.56 5.16
N LEU A 12 8.76 1.03 5.43
CA LEU A 12 8.31 2.39 5.12
C LEU A 12 9.06 3.44 5.93
N ARG A 13 9.27 3.21 7.23
CA ARG A 13 10.02 4.13 8.12
C ARG A 13 11.51 4.21 7.78
N LYS A 14 12.08 3.13 7.25
CA LYS A 14 13.52 3.08 6.91
C LYS A 14 13.88 3.89 5.65
N HIS A 15 12.95 4.04 4.69
CA HIS A 15 13.19 4.71 3.42
C HIS A 15 12.11 5.73 3.08
N PRO A 16 11.97 6.79 3.87
CA PRO A 16 10.87 7.76 3.74
C PRO A 16 10.89 8.54 2.42
N ASN A 17 12.07 8.82 1.88
CA ASN A 17 12.22 9.54 0.61
C ASN A 17 11.64 8.78 -0.60
N GLN A 18 11.46 7.47 -0.48
CA GLN A 18 10.92 6.61 -1.53
C GLN A 18 9.49 6.14 -1.23
N ILE A 19 8.80 6.81 -0.30
CA ILE A 19 7.46 6.40 0.13
C ILE A 19 6.45 6.32 -1.00
N ASN A 20 6.57 7.16 -2.03
CA ASN A 20 5.70 7.16 -3.20
C ASN A 20 5.79 5.85 -4.03
N TYR A 21 6.92 5.14 -3.93
CA TYR A 21 7.14 3.85 -4.60
C TYR A 21 7.02 2.68 -3.62
N LEU A 22 7.49 2.88 -2.39
CA LEU A 22 7.47 1.84 -1.36
C LEU A 22 6.04 1.54 -0.87
N ALA A 23 5.21 2.58 -0.71
CA ALA A 23 3.84 2.40 -0.26
C ALA A 23 3.02 1.51 -1.21
N PRO A 24 2.95 1.77 -2.53
CA PRO A 24 2.22 0.90 -3.45
C PRO A 24 2.84 -0.50 -3.55
N LEU A 25 4.17 -0.61 -3.53
CA LEU A 25 4.83 -1.92 -3.55
C LEU A 25 4.46 -2.77 -2.33
N THR A 26 4.49 -2.16 -1.16
CA THR A 26 4.17 -2.84 0.11
C THR A 26 2.70 -3.27 0.15
N THR A 27 1.78 -2.37 -0.20
CA THR A 27 0.34 -2.69 -0.22
C THR A 27 -0.01 -3.70 -1.31
N PHE A 28 0.67 -3.65 -2.46
CA PHE A 28 0.54 -4.65 -3.53
C PHE A 28 0.93 -6.04 -3.02
N LEU A 29 2.14 -6.18 -2.45
CA LEU A 29 2.63 -7.47 -1.95
C LEU A 29 1.75 -8.02 -0.81
N LEU A 30 1.34 -7.17 0.12
CA LEU A 30 0.44 -7.58 1.21
C LEU A 30 -0.88 -8.11 0.66
N SER A 31 -1.51 -7.39 -0.26
CA SER A 31 -2.79 -7.78 -0.83
C SER A 31 -2.68 -9.00 -1.74
N LEU A 32 -1.57 -9.13 -2.48
CA LEU A 32 -1.27 -10.32 -3.29
C LEU A 32 -1.17 -11.57 -2.42
N LEU A 33 -0.43 -11.49 -1.30
CA LEU A 33 -0.23 -12.62 -0.39
C LEU A 33 -1.46 -12.94 0.46
N CYS A 34 -2.26 -11.95 0.80
CA CYS A 34 -3.44 -12.13 1.64
C CYS A 34 -4.73 -12.39 0.84
N GLY A 35 -4.73 -12.15 -0.46
CA GLY A 35 -5.91 -12.30 -1.33
C GLY A 35 -7.03 -11.30 -1.06
N THR A 36 -6.76 -10.23 -0.29
CA THR A 36 -7.73 -9.22 0.08
C THR A 36 -7.11 -7.83 0.19
N GLY A 37 -7.83 -6.79 -0.28
CA GLY A 37 -7.41 -5.39 -0.18
C GLY A 37 -7.51 -4.79 1.23
N HIS A 38 -8.20 -5.46 2.15
CA HIS A 38 -8.38 -4.96 3.53
C HIS A 38 -7.07 -4.87 4.31
N THR A 39 -6.08 -5.68 3.99
CA THR A 39 -4.75 -5.63 4.62
C THR A 39 -4.03 -4.31 4.39
N ALA A 40 -4.31 -3.63 3.27
CA ALA A 40 -3.75 -2.32 3.00
C ALA A 40 -4.20 -1.28 4.03
N TYR A 41 -5.45 -1.35 4.52
CA TYR A 41 -5.97 -0.38 5.48
C TYR A 41 -5.18 -0.33 6.79
N SER A 42 -4.56 -1.43 7.19
CA SER A 42 -3.70 -1.47 8.38
C SER A 42 -2.41 -0.67 8.20
N VAL A 43 -1.95 -0.48 6.96
CA VAL A 43 -0.71 0.23 6.64
C VAL A 43 -0.97 1.69 6.26
N LEU A 44 -2.19 2.05 5.84
CA LEU A 44 -2.50 3.43 5.44
C LEU A 44 -2.18 4.49 6.51
N PRO A 45 -2.49 4.29 7.81
CA PRO A 45 -2.13 5.26 8.84
C PRO A 45 -0.62 5.52 8.92
N VAL A 46 0.19 4.45 8.79
CA VAL A 46 1.66 4.53 8.78
C VAL A 46 2.16 5.32 7.58
N ILE A 47 1.59 5.09 6.38
CA ILE A 47 1.92 5.84 5.18
C ILE A 47 1.65 7.33 5.37
N VAL A 48 0.52 7.70 5.99
CA VAL A 48 0.17 9.10 6.29
C VAL A 48 1.17 9.72 7.25
N GLU A 49 1.54 9.00 8.32
CA GLU A 49 2.45 9.48 9.34
C GLU A 49 3.83 9.76 8.75
N VAL A 50 4.42 8.77 8.07
CA VAL A 50 5.72 8.90 7.43
C VAL A 50 5.72 10.00 6.35
N ALA A 51 4.65 10.12 5.55
CA ALA A 51 4.54 11.18 4.57
C ALA A 51 4.49 12.58 5.20
N LYS A 52 3.78 12.75 6.33
CA LYS A 52 3.72 14.02 7.07
C LYS A 52 5.06 14.39 7.69
N GLU A 53 5.76 13.44 8.31
CA GLU A 53 7.08 13.64 8.91
C GLU A 53 8.09 14.20 7.90
N HIS A 54 7.99 13.75 6.65
CA HIS A 54 8.86 14.18 5.56
C HIS A 54 8.28 15.30 4.67
N LYS A 55 7.16 15.93 5.10
CA LYS A 55 6.48 17.02 4.37
C LYS A 55 6.07 16.65 2.94
N ILE A 56 5.91 15.34 2.67
CA ILE A 56 5.37 14.82 1.42
C ILE A 56 3.85 14.86 1.50
N ARG A 57 3.19 15.26 0.43
CA ARG A 57 1.71 15.28 0.38
C ARG A 57 1.16 13.86 0.52
N PRO A 58 0.45 13.51 1.62
CA PRO A 58 0.02 12.14 1.90
C PRO A 58 -0.93 11.56 0.84
N SER A 59 -1.65 12.42 0.10
CA SER A 59 -2.56 11.97 -0.95
C SER A 59 -1.88 11.21 -2.07
N ARG A 60 -0.59 11.48 -2.37
CA ARG A 60 0.16 10.77 -3.42
C ARG A 60 0.38 9.30 -3.07
N PRO A 61 1.15 8.98 -1.99
CA PRO A 61 1.40 7.59 -1.65
C PRO A 61 0.12 6.85 -1.24
N LEU A 62 -0.87 7.53 -0.64
CA LEU A 62 -2.15 6.91 -0.27
C LEU A 62 -2.96 6.47 -1.48
N SER A 63 -3.15 7.35 -2.48
CA SER A 63 -3.96 7.03 -3.64
C SER A 63 -3.41 5.83 -4.39
N ILE A 64 -2.11 5.81 -4.64
CA ILE A 64 -1.50 4.71 -5.37
C ILE A 64 -1.40 3.43 -4.52
N ALA A 65 -1.22 3.53 -3.20
CA ALA A 65 -1.24 2.39 -2.30
C ALA A 65 -2.60 1.68 -2.30
N VAL A 66 -3.70 2.45 -2.28
CA VAL A 66 -5.06 1.89 -2.38
C VAL A 66 -5.28 1.23 -3.74
N VAL A 67 -4.93 1.90 -4.84
CA VAL A 67 -5.06 1.33 -6.20
C VAL A 67 -4.24 0.06 -6.32
N ALA A 68 -2.98 0.06 -5.87
CA ALA A 68 -2.10 -1.09 -5.89
C ALA A 68 -2.68 -2.29 -5.13
N SER A 69 -3.28 -2.04 -3.96
CA SER A 69 -3.90 -3.10 -3.15
C SER A 69 -5.09 -3.75 -3.86
N GLN A 70 -5.94 -2.96 -4.53
CA GLN A 70 -7.11 -3.48 -5.24
C GLN A 70 -6.72 -4.25 -6.51
N VAL A 71 -5.76 -3.73 -7.26
CA VAL A 71 -5.23 -4.40 -8.45
C VAL A 71 -4.52 -5.71 -8.08
N ALA A 72 -3.81 -5.76 -6.95
CA ALA A 72 -3.16 -6.96 -6.45
C ALA A 72 -4.15 -8.09 -6.12
N VAL A 73 -5.35 -7.77 -5.62
CA VAL A 73 -6.40 -8.77 -5.35
C VAL A 73 -6.80 -9.50 -6.62
N ALA A 74 -6.89 -8.81 -7.76
CA ALA A 74 -7.26 -9.43 -9.04
C ALA A 74 -6.20 -10.41 -9.56
N SER A 75 -4.95 -10.30 -9.11
CA SER A 75 -3.83 -11.18 -9.46
C SER A 75 -3.40 -12.13 -8.34
N SER A 76 -4.06 -12.05 -7.19
CA SER A 76 -3.72 -12.92 -6.06
C SER A 76 -4.16 -14.37 -6.30
N PRO A 77 -3.26 -15.34 -6.09
CA PRO A 77 -3.57 -16.77 -6.28
C PRO A 77 -4.67 -17.28 -5.35
N ILE A 78 -4.89 -16.62 -4.21
CA ILE A 78 -5.86 -17.05 -3.19
C ILE A 78 -7.12 -16.19 -3.16
N SER A 79 -7.27 -15.22 -4.08
CA SER A 79 -8.44 -14.36 -4.09
C SER A 79 -9.65 -15.04 -4.74
N ALA A 80 -10.84 -14.71 -4.23
CA ALA A 80 -12.08 -15.16 -4.82
C ALA A 80 -12.26 -14.67 -6.27
N ALA A 81 -11.72 -13.49 -6.60
CA ALA A 81 -11.77 -12.92 -7.94
C ALA A 81 -10.99 -13.78 -8.94
N THR A 82 -9.79 -14.21 -8.58
CA THR A 82 -8.97 -15.09 -9.43
C THR A 82 -9.64 -16.46 -9.59
N LEU A 83 -10.19 -17.03 -8.52
CA LEU A 83 -10.89 -18.31 -8.59
C LEU A 83 -12.15 -18.24 -9.46
N ALA A 84 -12.91 -17.14 -9.37
CA ALA A 84 -14.06 -16.93 -10.24
C ALA A 84 -13.64 -16.81 -11.72
N LEU A 85 -12.55 -16.12 -12.01
CA LEU A 85 -12.00 -15.98 -13.35
C LEU A 85 -11.57 -17.34 -13.92
N VAL A 86 -10.92 -18.17 -13.11
CA VAL A 86 -10.55 -19.55 -13.47
C VAL A 86 -11.79 -20.35 -13.85
N GLY A 87 -12.85 -20.32 -13.03
CA GLY A 87 -14.09 -21.06 -13.31
C GLY A 87 -14.77 -20.69 -14.63
N VAL A 88 -14.57 -19.45 -15.10
CA VAL A 88 -15.09 -18.97 -16.39
C VAL A 88 -14.18 -19.38 -17.57
N LEU A 89 -12.86 -19.38 -17.38
CA LEU A 89 -11.88 -19.59 -18.43
C LEU A 89 -11.44 -21.04 -18.60
N GLU A 90 -11.55 -21.86 -17.55
CA GLU A 90 -11.20 -23.29 -17.59
C GLU A 90 -11.94 -24.07 -18.70
N PRO A 91 -13.26 -23.87 -18.95
CA PRO A 91 -13.96 -24.50 -20.06
C PRO A 91 -13.43 -24.09 -21.43
N LEU A 92 -12.71 -22.97 -21.54
CA LEU A 92 -12.07 -22.47 -22.76
C LEU A 92 -10.63 -22.98 -22.92
N GLY A 93 -10.18 -23.85 -22.01
CA GLY A 93 -8.84 -24.45 -22.05
C GLY A 93 -7.74 -23.61 -21.43
N VAL A 94 -8.07 -22.54 -20.71
CA VAL A 94 -7.09 -21.67 -20.02
C VAL A 94 -6.94 -22.16 -18.59
N GLY A 95 -5.73 -22.60 -18.25
CA GLY A 95 -5.41 -23.13 -16.93
C GLY A 95 -5.15 -22.04 -15.88
N TYR A 96 -5.30 -22.43 -14.61
CA TYR A 96 -5.06 -21.54 -13.45
C TYR A 96 -3.66 -20.87 -13.48
N LEU A 97 -2.60 -21.62 -13.77
CA LEU A 97 -1.23 -21.10 -13.83
C LEU A 97 -1.02 -20.13 -14.98
N GLU A 98 -1.70 -20.33 -16.10
CA GLU A 98 -1.62 -19.45 -17.25
C GLU A 98 -2.24 -18.09 -16.94
N ILE A 99 -3.38 -18.08 -16.22
CA ILE A 99 -4.02 -16.86 -15.75
C ILE A 99 -3.08 -16.09 -14.82
N LEU A 100 -2.48 -16.75 -13.85
CA LEU A 100 -1.54 -16.12 -12.93
C LEU A 100 -0.28 -15.61 -13.62
N ALA A 101 0.26 -16.35 -14.57
CA ALA A 101 1.45 -15.96 -15.33
C ALA A 101 1.23 -14.67 -16.14
N VAL A 102 0.00 -14.38 -16.52
CA VAL A 102 -0.36 -13.13 -17.23
C VAL A 102 -0.77 -12.04 -16.26
N THR A 103 -1.61 -12.34 -15.26
CA THR A 103 -2.17 -11.31 -14.38
C THR A 103 -1.14 -10.72 -13.43
N ILE A 104 -0.24 -11.52 -12.84
CA ILE A 104 0.75 -11.01 -11.88
C ILE A 104 1.70 -9.99 -12.54
N PRO A 105 2.40 -10.29 -13.66
CA PRO A 105 3.31 -9.32 -14.24
C PRO A 105 2.57 -8.09 -14.81
N THR A 106 1.39 -8.27 -15.39
CA THR A 106 0.61 -7.17 -15.96
C THR A 106 0.17 -6.19 -14.87
N THR A 107 -0.36 -6.70 -13.76
CA THR A 107 -0.79 -5.87 -12.62
C THR A 107 0.39 -5.19 -11.93
N PHE A 108 1.52 -5.87 -11.83
CA PHE A 108 2.75 -5.29 -11.27
C PHE A 108 3.28 -4.15 -12.13
N ILE A 109 3.33 -4.31 -13.46
CA ILE A 109 3.72 -3.24 -14.39
C ILE A 109 2.73 -2.07 -14.31
N GLY A 110 1.42 -2.36 -14.30
CA GLY A 110 0.39 -1.34 -14.15
C GLY A 110 0.53 -0.54 -12.84
N CYS A 111 0.83 -1.23 -11.74
CA CYS A 111 1.10 -0.60 -10.45
C CYS A 111 2.36 0.28 -10.49
N ALA A 112 3.45 -0.19 -11.12
CA ALA A 112 4.69 0.58 -11.27
C ALA A 112 4.48 1.86 -12.10
N VAL A 113 3.78 1.76 -13.22
CA VAL A 113 3.41 2.93 -14.05
C VAL A 113 2.52 3.90 -13.25
N GLY A 114 1.52 3.39 -12.54
CA GLY A 114 0.66 4.19 -11.67
C GLY A 114 1.44 4.91 -10.57
N ALA A 115 2.44 4.27 -9.98
CA ALA A 115 3.32 4.88 -8.97
C ALA A 115 4.15 6.03 -9.56
N VAL A 116 4.68 5.86 -10.78
CA VAL A 116 5.41 6.93 -11.48
C VAL A 116 4.49 8.11 -11.78
N VAL A 117 3.28 7.86 -12.27
CA VAL A 117 2.30 8.93 -12.56
C VAL A 117 1.90 9.64 -11.27
N ALA A 118 1.57 8.90 -10.21
CA ALA A 118 1.17 9.47 -8.92
C ALA A 118 2.29 10.29 -8.28
N SER A 119 3.56 9.86 -8.42
CA SER A 119 4.72 10.59 -7.88
C SER A 119 4.93 11.97 -8.54
N ARG A 120 4.45 12.12 -9.79
CA ARG A 120 4.54 13.39 -10.54
C ARG A 120 3.32 14.29 -10.38
N GLN A 121 2.27 13.83 -9.71
CA GLN A 121 1.03 14.61 -9.54
C GLN A 121 1.05 15.43 -8.24
N GLY A 122 0.56 16.68 -8.35
CA GLY A 122 0.37 17.58 -7.21
C GLY A 122 1.65 18.28 -6.74
N LYS A 123 1.49 19.27 -5.84
CA LYS A 123 2.57 20.01 -5.18
C LYS A 123 2.89 19.36 -3.83
N ASP A 124 4.12 19.50 -3.37
CA ASP A 124 4.50 19.08 -2.02
C ASP A 124 3.87 19.96 -0.95
N LEU A 125 3.83 19.50 0.31
CA LEU A 125 3.24 20.26 1.42
C LEU A 125 3.98 21.58 1.68
N ILE A 126 5.27 21.64 1.35
CA ILE A 126 6.11 22.83 1.49
C ILE A 126 5.62 23.94 0.56
N ASP A 127 5.12 23.59 -0.63
CA ASP A 127 4.67 24.55 -1.66
C ASP A 127 3.15 24.82 -1.58
N ASP A 128 2.44 24.26 -0.60
CA ASP A 128 1.00 24.43 -0.43
C ASP A 128 0.70 25.55 0.59
N PRO A 129 0.20 26.71 0.14
CA PRO A 129 -0.07 27.86 1.01
C PRO A 129 -1.14 27.55 2.07
N ILE A 130 -2.08 26.65 1.77
CA ILE A 130 -3.14 26.24 2.71
C ILE A 130 -2.55 25.42 3.86
N TYR A 131 -1.57 24.57 3.56
CA TYR A 131 -0.88 23.78 4.58
C TYR A 131 -0.07 24.69 5.50
N GLN A 132 0.68 25.64 4.95
CA GLN A 132 1.49 26.61 5.72
C GLN A 132 0.60 27.46 6.64
N GLU A 133 -0.56 27.90 6.16
CA GLU A 133 -1.52 28.64 6.99
C GLU A 133 -2.07 27.80 8.14
N ARG A 134 -2.36 26.52 7.92
CA ARG A 134 -2.84 25.59 8.95
C ARG A 134 -1.74 25.24 9.95
N GLU A 135 -0.51 25.07 9.49
CA GLU A 135 0.65 24.84 10.35
C GLU A 135 0.92 26.05 11.25
N ALA A 136 0.87 27.28 10.70
CA ALA A 136 1.01 28.51 11.45
C ALA A 136 -0.10 28.73 12.51
N LYS A 137 -1.31 28.22 12.23
CA LYS A 137 -2.46 28.25 13.16
C LYS A 137 -2.44 27.09 14.18
N GLY A 138 -1.41 26.23 14.17
CA GLY A 138 -1.31 25.09 15.10
C GLY A 138 -2.39 24.02 14.88
N LEU A 139 -3.08 24.02 13.74
CA LEU A 139 -4.15 23.08 13.42
C LEU A 139 -3.62 21.74 12.85
N VAL A 140 -2.32 21.67 12.53
CA VAL A 140 -1.67 20.45 12.07
C VAL A 140 -1.10 19.74 13.28
N SER A 141 -1.80 18.70 13.77
CA SER A 141 -1.25 17.87 14.84
C SER A 141 -0.09 17.03 14.27
N HIS A 142 1.12 17.29 14.75
CA HIS A 142 2.29 16.45 14.51
C HIS A 142 2.24 15.14 15.32
N ASN A 143 1.28 15.03 16.23
CA ASN A 143 1.06 13.87 17.10
C ASN A 143 -0.22 13.14 16.70
N ALA A 144 -0.25 12.51 15.54
CA ALA A 144 -0.99 11.26 15.47
C ALA A 144 -0.06 10.17 16.03
N ALA A 145 0.13 10.18 17.34
CA ALA A 145 0.65 9.02 18.02
C ALA A 145 -0.23 7.84 17.56
N VAL A 146 0.32 6.99 16.73
CA VAL A 146 -0.13 5.60 16.69
C VAL A 146 -0.14 5.20 18.14
N ALA A 147 -1.33 4.97 18.70
CA ALA A 147 -1.45 4.48 20.04
C ALA A 147 -0.48 3.31 20.11
N ASP A 148 0.51 3.44 20.99
CA ASP A 148 1.47 2.40 21.29
C ASP A 148 0.62 1.23 21.80
N THR A 149 0.06 0.47 20.87
CA THR A 149 -0.57 -0.79 21.17
C THR A 149 0.59 -1.65 21.58
N GLY A 150 0.89 -1.67 22.87
CA GLY A 150 2.01 -2.35 23.52
C GLY A 150 2.12 -3.84 23.17
N TRP A 151 2.05 -4.11 21.86
CA TRP A 151 2.23 -5.41 21.28
C TRP A 151 3.72 -5.76 21.34
N ARG A 152 4.09 -6.43 22.42
CA ARG A 152 5.37 -7.14 22.48
C ARG A 152 5.14 -8.52 21.88
N PRO A 153 5.87 -8.91 20.81
CA PRO A 153 5.83 -10.27 20.32
C PRO A 153 6.22 -11.19 21.47
N LYS A 154 5.27 -11.96 22.01
CA LYS A 154 5.60 -13.06 22.89
C LYS A 154 6.48 -14.00 22.07
N ARG A 155 7.75 -14.07 22.41
CA ARG A 155 8.61 -15.19 22.01
C ARG A 155 7.99 -16.44 22.63
N THR A 156 7.05 -17.06 21.96
CA THR A 156 6.72 -18.46 22.21
C THR A 156 7.85 -19.25 21.56
N ALA A 157 8.80 -19.64 22.39
CA ALA A 157 9.70 -20.73 22.09
C ALA A 157 8.86 -21.93 21.67
N ILE A 158 9.21 -22.55 20.56
CA ILE A 158 9.04 -23.97 20.32
C ILE A 158 10.40 -24.56 20.47
#